data_c5a5615c4a47229dd2a4359ceb995e7f
#
_entry.id   c5a5615c4a47229dd2a4359ceb995e7f
#
_cell.length_a   1.000
_cell.length_b   1.000
_cell.length_c   1.000
_cell.angle_alpha   90.00
_cell.angle_beta   90.00
_cell.angle_gamma   90.00
#
_symmetry.space_group_name_H-M   'P 1'
#
loop_
_entity.id
_entity.type
_entity.pdbx_description
1 polymer ?
#
loop_
_entity_poly.entity_id
_entity_poly.type
_entity_poly.pdbx_seq_one_letter_code
_entity_poly.pdbx_strand_id
1 'polypeptide(L)'
;MRFFTFAILLALLSSACEPSPAPATPSNTAAEAYAPGLGEIMTLQQMRHTKLWLAGQAGNWELAAYEIKELGEGFDDVVKFHSTHEESPVAPKDAIPRMVTAPLMEVGAAVDKKDTKGFEQAYDKLTSACNDCHQATNFGFNRVQRPAMNPYPNQVFAPVPK
;
A
#
# COMPACT_ATOMS: atom_id res chain seq x y z
N MET A 1 -37.03 76.84 51.00
CA MET A 1 -36.11 76.68 49.81
C MET A 1 -35.00 75.73 50.22
N ARG A 2 -35.03 74.51 49.68
CA ARG A 2 -34.05 73.43 49.98
C ARG A 2 -33.23 73.17 48.67
N PHE A 3 -31.95 73.48 48.70
CA PHE A 3 -31.03 73.23 47.59
C PHE A 3 -30.54 71.78 47.75
N PHE A 4 -30.86 70.97 46.75
CA PHE A 4 -30.27 69.64 46.57
C PHE A 4 -29.02 69.75 45.72
N THR A 5 -27.89 69.47 46.33
CA THR A 5 -26.61 69.40 45.66
C THR A 5 -26.44 68.01 45.11
N PHE A 6 -26.40 67.87 43.77
CA PHE A 6 -26.15 66.60 43.06
C PHE A 6 -24.64 66.42 42.91
N ALA A 7 -24.09 65.48 43.63
CA ALA A 7 -22.68 65.08 43.44
C ALA A 7 -22.58 64.04 42.32
N ILE A 8 -21.92 64.42 41.22
CA ILE A 8 -21.65 63.52 40.11
C ILE A 8 -20.39 62.73 40.44
N LEU A 9 -20.57 61.41 40.66
CA LEU A 9 -19.45 60.45 40.87
C LEU A 9 -18.92 59.98 39.51
N LEU A 10 -17.74 60.48 39.13
CA LEU A 10 -17.06 60.08 37.86
C LEU A 10 -16.35 58.73 38.10
N ALA A 11 -16.93 57.65 37.61
CA ALA A 11 -16.28 56.32 37.65
C ALA A 11 -15.25 56.21 36.52
N LEU A 12 -13.97 56.20 36.84
CA LEU A 12 -12.87 55.90 35.96
C LEU A 12 -12.87 54.39 35.66
N LEU A 13 -13.30 53.99 34.47
CA LEU A 13 -13.13 52.64 33.94
C LEU A 13 -11.68 52.48 33.49
N SER A 14 -10.85 51.86 34.32
CA SER A 14 -9.52 51.38 33.95
C SER A 14 -9.69 50.11 33.12
N SER A 15 -9.59 50.17 31.79
CA SER A 15 -9.43 49.01 30.90
C SER A 15 -8.08 48.36 31.16
N ALA A 16 -8.09 47.26 31.88
CA ALA A 16 -6.92 46.38 31.96
C ALA A 16 -6.78 45.71 30.59
N CYS A 17 -5.70 45.98 29.85
CA CYS A 17 -5.28 45.20 28.73
C CYS A 17 -4.81 43.82 29.25
N GLU A 18 -5.62 42.78 29.07
CA GLU A 18 -5.17 41.43 29.26
C GLU A 18 -4.12 41.11 28.18
N PRO A 19 -2.94 40.58 28.54
CA PRO A 19 -1.98 40.15 27.54
C PRO A 19 -2.58 39.01 26.71
N SER A 20 -2.56 39.19 25.38
CA SER A 20 -2.96 38.15 24.43
C SER A 20 -2.20 36.85 24.72
N PRO A 21 -2.84 35.67 24.75
CA PRO A 21 -2.12 34.42 24.95
C PRO A 21 -1.07 34.26 23.85
N ALA A 22 0.16 33.98 24.25
CA ALA A 22 1.25 33.70 23.32
C ALA A 22 0.80 32.61 22.34
N PRO A 23 1.16 32.70 21.05
CA PRO A 23 0.85 31.67 20.08
C PRO A 23 1.42 30.34 20.58
N ALA A 24 0.56 29.33 20.67
CA ALA A 24 0.98 27.98 21.06
C ALA A 24 2.08 27.53 20.11
N THR A 25 3.24 27.23 20.67
CA THR A 25 4.34 26.61 19.93
C THR A 25 3.78 25.37 19.27
N PRO A 26 3.91 25.17 17.93
CA PRO A 26 3.43 23.94 17.31
C PRO A 26 4.12 22.78 18.00
N SER A 27 3.35 21.94 18.64
CA SER A 27 3.82 20.67 19.19
C SER A 27 4.38 19.88 18.01
N ASN A 28 5.69 19.78 17.92
CA ASN A 28 6.38 18.95 16.94
C ASN A 28 6.28 17.47 17.42
N THR A 29 5.05 16.97 17.53
CA THR A 29 4.82 15.54 17.51
C THR A 29 5.20 15.10 16.11
N ALA A 30 6.35 14.45 15.97
CA ALA A 30 6.72 13.78 14.73
C ALA A 30 5.47 13.01 14.27
N ALA A 31 4.92 13.37 13.11
CA ALA A 31 3.77 12.67 12.58
C ALA A 31 4.13 11.19 12.54
N GLU A 32 3.35 10.37 13.21
CA GLU A 32 3.58 8.93 13.21
C GLU A 32 3.65 8.46 11.77
N ALA A 33 4.77 7.86 11.37
CA ALA A 33 5.00 7.51 9.98
C ALA A 33 3.90 6.52 9.57
N TYR A 34 3.14 6.86 8.54
CA TYR A 34 2.09 5.99 8.01
C TYR A 34 2.67 4.62 7.65
N ALA A 35 2.07 3.57 8.17
CA ALA A 35 2.34 2.19 7.80
C ALA A 35 1.09 1.61 7.12
N PRO A 36 1.18 1.17 5.86
CA PRO A 36 0.03 0.60 5.16
C PRO A 36 -0.43 -0.70 5.85
N GLY A 37 -1.74 -0.95 5.90
CA GLY A 37 -2.29 -2.19 6.43
C GLY A 37 -1.92 -3.40 5.54
N LEU A 38 -1.82 -4.61 6.12
CA LEU A 38 -1.51 -5.83 5.36
C LEU A 38 -2.50 -6.06 4.21
N GLY A 39 -3.80 -5.88 4.47
CA GLY A 39 -4.84 -6.01 3.44
C GLY A 39 -4.72 -4.97 2.31
N GLU A 40 -4.23 -3.77 2.62
CA GLU A 40 -3.96 -2.72 1.64
C GLU A 40 -2.81 -3.14 0.71
N ILE A 41 -1.68 -3.60 1.27
CA ILE A 41 -0.56 -4.12 0.48
C ILE A 41 -1.01 -5.30 -0.38
N MET A 42 -1.75 -6.27 0.19
CA MET A 42 -2.22 -7.45 -0.55
C MET A 42 -3.22 -7.10 -1.66
N THR A 43 -4.01 -6.05 -1.52
CA THR A 43 -4.87 -5.53 -2.59
C THR A 43 -4.04 -5.03 -3.77
N LEU A 44 -2.94 -4.30 -3.51
CA LEU A 44 -2.00 -3.89 -4.54
C LEU A 44 -1.29 -5.10 -5.19
N GLN A 45 -0.92 -6.10 -4.40
CA GLN A 45 -0.32 -7.32 -4.94
C GLN A 45 -1.28 -8.07 -5.88
N GLN A 46 -2.56 -8.16 -5.57
CA GLN A 46 -3.57 -8.76 -6.45
C GLN A 46 -3.70 -7.96 -7.76
N MET A 47 -3.70 -6.65 -7.69
CA MET A 47 -3.73 -5.77 -8.87
C MET A 47 -2.50 -5.99 -9.76
N ARG A 48 -1.30 -5.99 -9.18
CA ARG A 48 -0.03 -6.20 -9.87
C ARG A 48 0.06 -7.58 -10.50
N HIS A 49 -0.37 -8.61 -9.79
CA HIS A 49 -0.47 -9.98 -10.30
C HIS A 49 -1.38 -10.04 -11.54
N THR A 50 -2.54 -9.39 -11.52
CA THR A 50 -3.44 -9.30 -12.68
C THR A 50 -2.80 -8.58 -13.86
N LYS A 51 -2.17 -7.42 -13.62
CA LYS A 51 -1.51 -6.63 -14.67
C LYS A 51 -0.31 -7.35 -15.28
N LEU A 52 0.46 -8.07 -14.46
CA LEU A 52 1.56 -8.93 -14.92
C LEU A 52 1.08 -9.96 -15.95
N TRP A 53 -0.02 -10.65 -15.67
CA TRP A 53 -0.62 -11.58 -16.62
C TRP A 53 -0.99 -10.92 -17.93
N LEU A 54 -1.73 -9.82 -17.87
CA LEU A 54 -2.20 -9.09 -19.05
C LEU A 54 -1.04 -8.53 -19.88
N ALA A 55 0.01 -8.04 -19.24
CA ALA A 55 1.21 -7.57 -19.91
C ALA A 55 1.95 -8.70 -20.63
N GLY A 56 2.17 -9.84 -19.96
CA GLY A 56 2.85 -11.00 -20.55
C GLY A 56 2.06 -11.60 -21.69
N GLN A 57 0.73 -11.72 -21.60
CA GLN A 57 -0.13 -12.20 -22.69
C GLN A 57 -0.11 -11.27 -23.89
N ALA A 58 0.04 -9.96 -23.68
CA ALA A 58 0.16 -8.99 -24.75
C ALA A 58 1.58 -8.88 -25.34
N GLY A 59 2.56 -9.60 -24.77
CA GLY A 59 3.97 -9.49 -25.16
C GLY A 59 4.62 -8.16 -24.75
N ASN A 60 4.01 -7.41 -23.84
CA ASN A 60 4.58 -6.18 -23.28
C ASN A 60 5.55 -6.51 -22.14
N TRP A 61 6.75 -6.94 -22.51
CA TRP A 61 7.77 -7.41 -21.58
C TRP A 61 8.31 -6.31 -20.67
N GLU A 62 8.28 -5.05 -21.12
CA GLU A 62 8.68 -3.89 -20.31
C GLU A 62 7.67 -3.67 -19.17
N LEU A 63 6.37 -3.72 -19.47
CA LEU A 63 5.32 -3.63 -18.45
C LEU A 63 5.32 -4.85 -17.52
N ALA A 64 5.54 -6.05 -18.07
CA ALA A 64 5.64 -7.27 -17.26
C ALA A 64 6.80 -7.19 -16.26
N ALA A 65 7.98 -6.72 -16.70
CA ALA A 65 9.13 -6.52 -15.82
C ALA A 65 8.86 -5.46 -14.73
N TYR A 66 8.15 -4.38 -15.07
CA TYR A 66 7.71 -3.38 -14.10
C TYR A 66 6.81 -4.00 -13.03
N GLU A 67 5.79 -4.77 -13.43
CA GLU A 67 4.85 -5.38 -12.46
C GLU A 67 5.55 -6.42 -11.55
N ILE A 68 6.57 -7.13 -12.06
CA ILE A 68 7.40 -8.04 -11.24
C ILE A 68 8.16 -7.25 -10.17
N LYS A 69 8.79 -6.12 -10.54
CA LYS A 69 9.49 -5.26 -9.60
C LYS A 69 8.54 -4.75 -8.52
N GLU A 70 7.37 -4.25 -8.91
CA GLU A 70 6.34 -3.77 -7.99
C GLU A 70 5.81 -4.86 -7.05
N LEU A 71 5.66 -6.11 -7.55
CA LEU A 71 5.32 -7.27 -6.71
C LEU A 71 6.40 -7.51 -5.65
N GLY A 72 7.67 -7.48 -6.05
CA GLY A 72 8.81 -7.64 -5.15
C GLY A 72 8.82 -6.57 -4.05
N GLU A 73 8.72 -5.30 -4.42
CA GLU A 73 8.67 -4.18 -3.47
C GLU A 73 7.50 -4.31 -2.48
N GLY A 74 6.32 -4.72 -2.95
CA GLY A 74 5.19 -4.94 -2.06
C GLY A 74 5.38 -6.11 -1.11
N PHE A 75 6.09 -7.18 -1.50
CA PHE A 75 6.47 -8.25 -0.57
C PHE A 75 7.50 -7.78 0.45
N ASP A 76 8.45 -6.93 0.06
CA ASP A 76 9.39 -6.30 0.98
C ASP A 76 8.67 -5.41 1.99
N ASP A 77 7.64 -4.67 1.57
CA ASP A 77 6.79 -3.87 2.44
C ASP A 77 6.00 -4.74 3.43
N VAL A 78 5.50 -5.91 3.02
CA VAL A 78 4.89 -6.87 3.96
C VAL A 78 5.88 -7.31 5.02
N VAL A 79 7.10 -7.68 4.64
CA VAL A 79 8.15 -8.09 5.59
C VAL A 79 8.53 -6.93 6.52
N LYS A 80 8.58 -5.71 6.02
CA LYS A 80 8.95 -4.51 6.76
C LYS A 80 7.88 -4.09 7.76
N PHE A 81 6.62 -3.97 7.34
CA PHE A 81 5.54 -3.41 8.14
C PHE A 81 4.75 -4.47 8.91
N HIS A 82 4.75 -5.72 8.42
CA HIS A 82 4.00 -6.86 8.96
C HIS A 82 4.90 -8.08 9.12
N SER A 83 6.08 -7.90 9.71
CA SER A 83 7.03 -9.00 9.95
C SER A 83 6.40 -10.17 10.70
N THR A 84 5.42 -9.87 11.57
CA THR A 84 4.53 -10.83 12.27
C THR A 84 3.09 -10.42 12.07
N HIS A 85 2.15 -11.37 12.19
CA HIS A 85 0.72 -11.12 12.14
C HIS A 85 0.00 -12.06 13.09
N GLU A 86 -0.87 -11.53 13.98
CA GLU A 86 -1.47 -12.30 15.07
C GLU A 86 -2.28 -13.50 14.58
N GLU A 87 -2.98 -13.35 13.44
CA GLU A 87 -3.83 -14.42 12.88
C GLU A 87 -3.04 -15.44 12.06
N SER A 88 -1.74 -15.20 11.83
CA SER A 88 -0.91 -16.06 10.99
C SER A 88 -0.03 -16.99 11.82
N PRO A 89 -0.18 -18.33 11.68
CA PRO A 89 0.68 -19.30 12.36
C PRO A 89 2.13 -19.31 11.83
N VAL A 90 2.34 -18.77 10.63
CA VAL A 90 3.66 -18.58 10.03
C VAL A 90 3.89 -17.08 9.81
N ALA A 91 4.93 -16.54 10.39
CA ALA A 91 5.24 -15.12 10.27
C ALA A 91 5.45 -14.72 8.79
N PRO A 92 4.87 -13.61 8.32
CA PRO A 92 5.04 -13.15 6.94
C PRO A 92 6.51 -13.01 6.51
N LYS A 93 7.38 -12.55 7.40
CA LYS A 93 8.84 -12.47 7.17
C LYS A 93 9.50 -13.80 6.83
N ASP A 94 8.91 -14.94 7.26
CA ASP A 94 9.42 -16.28 7.02
C ASP A 94 8.68 -16.94 5.84
N ALA A 95 7.37 -16.65 5.69
CA ALA A 95 6.53 -17.23 4.64
C ALA A 95 6.92 -16.71 3.25
N ILE A 96 7.08 -15.40 3.09
CA ILE A 96 7.35 -14.77 1.80
C ILE A 96 8.67 -15.25 1.19
N PRO A 97 9.84 -15.17 1.88
CA PRO A 97 11.09 -15.65 1.29
C PRO A 97 11.07 -17.13 0.94
N ARG A 98 10.41 -17.94 1.76
CA ARG A 98 10.36 -19.39 1.58
C ARG A 98 9.43 -19.83 0.46
N MET A 99 8.31 -19.14 0.25
CA MET A 99 7.23 -19.64 -0.61
C MET A 99 7.09 -18.85 -1.91
N VAL A 100 7.36 -17.53 -1.90
CA VAL A 100 6.99 -16.63 -3.01
C VAL A 100 8.19 -16.13 -3.80
N THR A 101 9.34 -15.93 -3.14
CA THR A 101 10.50 -15.29 -3.79
C THR A 101 10.99 -16.08 -5.00
N ALA A 102 11.19 -17.38 -4.89
CA ALA A 102 11.69 -18.20 -6.00
C ALA A 102 10.71 -18.25 -7.19
N PRO A 103 9.37 -18.50 -6.99
CA PRO A 103 8.40 -18.41 -8.07
C PRO A 103 8.36 -17.03 -8.76
N LEU A 104 8.49 -15.92 -8.03
CA LEU A 104 8.54 -14.58 -8.61
C LEU A 104 9.78 -14.42 -9.50
N MET A 105 10.94 -14.89 -9.06
CA MET A 105 12.17 -14.88 -9.85
C MET A 105 12.06 -15.72 -11.13
N GLU A 106 11.36 -16.87 -11.09
CA GLU A 106 11.12 -17.69 -12.29
C GLU A 106 10.31 -16.94 -13.33
N VAL A 107 9.27 -16.19 -12.91
CA VAL A 107 8.51 -15.33 -13.84
C VAL A 107 9.42 -14.26 -14.43
N GLY A 108 10.26 -13.61 -13.60
CA GLY A 108 11.24 -12.63 -14.07
C GLY A 108 12.18 -13.20 -15.13
N ALA A 109 12.73 -14.39 -14.93
CA ALA A 109 13.60 -15.05 -15.88
C ALA A 109 12.91 -15.38 -17.22
N ALA A 110 11.61 -15.68 -17.22
CA ALA A 110 10.85 -15.89 -18.45
C ALA A 110 10.57 -14.56 -19.18
N VAL A 111 10.27 -13.51 -18.42
CA VAL A 111 10.07 -12.14 -18.97
C VAL A 111 11.36 -11.62 -19.63
N ASP A 112 12.51 -11.77 -18.98
CA ASP A 112 13.81 -11.37 -19.53
C ASP A 112 14.11 -12.06 -20.87
N LYS A 113 13.72 -13.33 -21.00
CA LYS A 113 13.87 -14.12 -22.22
C LYS A 113 12.78 -13.86 -23.25
N LYS A 114 11.74 -13.11 -22.89
CA LYS A 114 10.54 -12.92 -23.73
C LYS A 114 9.89 -14.23 -24.14
N ASP A 115 9.96 -15.23 -23.24
CA ASP A 115 9.45 -16.59 -23.47
C ASP A 115 7.99 -16.66 -23.00
N THR A 116 7.05 -16.54 -23.93
CA THR A 116 5.61 -16.56 -23.63
C THR A 116 5.19 -17.86 -22.93
N LYS A 117 5.67 -19.01 -23.41
CA LYS A 117 5.30 -20.30 -22.82
C LYS A 117 5.89 -20.50 -21.42
N GLY A 118 7.16 -20.14 -21.27
CA GLY A 118 7.83 -20.14 -19.96
C GLY A 118 7.18 -19.18 -18.99
N PHE A 119 6.77 -18.00 -19.45
CA PHE A 119 6.03 -17.02 -18.67
C PHE A 119 4.71 -17.58 -18.14
N GLU A 120 3.89 -18.21 -19.00
CA GLU A 120 2.61 -18.80 -18.56
C GLU A 120 2.81 -19.87 -17.47
N GLN A 121 3.80 -20.74 -17.64
CA GLN A 121 4.11 -21.78 -16.68
C GLN A 121 4.62 -21.21 -15.35
N ALA A 122 5.52 -20.24 -15.43
CA ALA A 122 6.06 -19.57 -14.24
C ALA A 122 4.99 -18.75 -13.50
N TYR A 123 4.11 -18.09 -14.24
CA TYR A 123 2.98 -17.35 -13.66
C TYR A 123 2.02 -18.28 -12.89
N ASP A 124 1.71 -19.47 -13.42
CA ASP A 124 0.90 -20.47 -12.70
C ASP A 124 1.57 -20.92 -11.40
N LYS A 125 2.88 -21.13 -11.42
CA LYS A 125 3.64 -21.47 -10.21
C LYS A 125 3.58 -20.34 -9.19
N LEU A 126 3.74 -19.08 -9.63
CA LEU A 126 3.60 -17.91 -8.76
C LEU A 126 2.20 -17.83 -8.18
N THR A 127 1.16 -18.04 -8.99
CA THR A 127 -0.24 -18.07 -8.54
C THR A 127 -0.47 -19.15 -7.49
N SER A 128 0.08 -20.37 -7.70
CA SER A 128 0.02 -21.45 -6.71
C SER A 128 0.74 -21.07 -5.44
N ALA A 129 1.94 -20.50 -5.53
CA ALA A 129 2.73 -20.08 -4.37
C ALA A 129 2.00 -19.00 -3.53
N CYS A 130 1.31 -18.05 -4.17
CA CYS A 130 0.46 -17.09 -3.48
C CYS A 130 -0.65 -17.81 -2.67
N ASN A 131 -1.34 -18.76 -3.29
CA ASN A 131 -2.41 -19.51 -2.63
C ASN A 131 -1.89 -20.41 -1.50
N ASP A 132 -0.73 -21.04 -1.68
CA ASP A 132 -0.09 -21.88 -0.67
C ASP A 132 0.36 -21.04 0.54
N CYS A 133 0.88 -19.84 0.28
CA CYS A 133 1.21 -18.86 1.32
C CYS A 133 -0.04 -18.43 2.08
N HIS A 134 -1.12 -18.07 1.39
CA HIS A 134 -2.40 -17.73 2.01
C HIS A 134 -2.93 -18.89 2.86
N GLN A 135 -2.84 -20.12 2.37
CA GLN A 135 -3.25 -21.29 3.15
C GLN A 135 -2.41 -21.48 4.41
N ALA A 136 -1.08 -21.33 4.31
CA ALA A 136 -0.16 -21.49 5.43
C ALA A 136 -0.30 -20.38 6.50
N THR A 137 -0.81 -19.22 6.11
CA THR A 137 -0.97 -18.04 6.97
C THR A 137 -2.40 -17.81 7.46
N ASN A 138 -3.30 -18.80 7.33
CA ASN A 138 -4.74 -18.73 7.68
C ASN A 138 -5.59 -17.79 6.79
N PHE A 139 -5.07 -17.38 5.64
CA PHE A 139 -5.82 -16.57 4.65
C PHE A 139 -6.29 -17.40 3.44
N GLY A 140 -6.41 -18.72 3.57
CA GLY A 140 -6.76 -19.66 2.50
C GLY A 140 -8.13 -19.40 1.83
N PHE A 141 -8.98 -18.61 2.45
CA PHE A 141 -10.23 -18.11 1.86
C PHE A 141 -9.98 -17.06 0.76
N ASN A 142 -8.81 -16.43 0.73
CA ASN A 142 -8.42 -15.40 -0.23
C ASN A 142 -7.58 -16.04 -1.34
N ARG A 143 -8.24 -16.52 -2.39
CA ARG A 143 -7.59 -17.25 -3.49
C ARG A 143 -7.47 -16.40 -4.74
N VAL A 144 -6.27 -16.41 -5.32
CA VAL A 144 -5.97 -15.78 -6.61
C VAL A 144 -5.95 -16.82 -7.74
N GLN A 145 -6.20 -16.37 -8.96
CA GLN A 145 -6.19 -17.19 -10.17
C GLN A 145 -5.77 -16.35 -11.39
N ARG A 146 -5.57 -16.98 -12.55
CA ARG A 146 -5.42 -16.23 -13.80
C ARG A 146 -6.66 -15.35 -14.02
N PRO A 147 -6.51 -14.06 -14.39
CA PRO A 147 -7.65 -13.21 -14.68
C PRO A 147 -8.39 -13.71 -15.93
N ALA A 148 -9.72 -13.82 -15.85
CA ALA A 148 -10.57 -14.23 -16.95
C ALA A 148 -10.87 -13.09 -17.94
N MET A 149 -10.68 -11.84 -17.52
CA MET A 149 -10.92 -10.63 -18.32
C MET A 149 -9.99 -9.51 -17.86
N ASN A 150 -9.87 -8.46 -18.67
CA ASN A 150 -9.17 -7.24 -18.30
C ASN A 150 -10.11 -6.34 -17.45
N PRO A 151 -9.87 -6.16 -16.13
CA PRO A 151 -10.63 -5.27 -15.28
C PRO A 151 -10.19 -3.80 -15.37
N TYR A 152 -9.19 -3.48 -16.21
CA TYR A 152 -8.61 -2.15 -16.35
C TYR A 152 -8.89 -1.58 -17.75
N PRO A 153 -10.13 -1.14 -18.05
CA PRO A 153 -10.50 -0.68 -19.39
C PRO A 153 -9.80 0.61 -19.83
N ASN A 154 -9.18 1.31 -18.88
CA ASN A 154 -8.41 2.54 -19.08
C ASN A 154 -6.91 2.32 -19.22
N GLN A 155 -6.43 1.06 -19.28
CA GLN A 155 -5.02 0.72 -19.47
C GLN A 155 -4.81 -0.10 -20.75
N VAL A 156 -3.83 0.30 -21.56
CA VAL A 156 -3.38 -0.45 -22.73
C VAL A 156 -2.27 -1.39 -22.29
N PHE A 157 -2.44 -2.69 -22.57
CA PHE A 157 -1.44 -3.71 -22.25
C PHE A 157 -0.56 -4.07 -23.44
N ALA A 158 -0.94 -3.73 -24.67
CA ALA A 158 -0.10 -3.93 -25.84
C ALA A 158 1.20 -3.11 -25.75
N PRO A 159 2.34 -3.61 -26.27
CA PRO A 159 3.58 -2.85 -26.30
C PRO A 159 3.42 -1.58 -27.14
N VAL A 160 4.09 -0.49 -26.71
CA VAL A 160 4.10 0.75 -27.49
C VAL A 160 4.96 0.52 -28.74
N PRO A 161 4.47 0.83 -29.96
CA PRO A 161 5.28 0.78 -31.16
C PRO A 161 6.50 1.71 -31.03
N LYS A 162 7.68 1.20 -31.40
CA LYS A 162 8.91 2.00 -31.44
C LYS A 162 8.97 2.82 -32.69
#